data_5a333841d965b6eb8be6b5c9f21cecd5
#
_entry.id   5a333841d965b6eb8be6b5c9f21cecd5
#
_cell.length_a   1.000
_cell.length_b   1.000
_cell.length_c   1.000
_cell.angle_alpha   90.00
_cell.angle_beta   90.00
_cell.angle_gamma   90.00
#
_symmetry.space_group_name_H-M   'P 1'
#
loop_
_entity.id
_entity.type
_entity.pdbx_description
1 polymer ?
#
loop_
_entity_poly.entity_id
_entity_poly.type
_entity_poly.pdbx_seq_one_letter_code
_entity_poly.pdbx_strand_id
1 'polypeptide(L)'
;MRFSKQKLFRLLDILDTNSFNETHTFMVPKGYWEKFIEESDPIDKEFLNEIENMAGSKITTSATGLIAFWGNFTKILLIPPFPIMKAYRKPFIYTSSIREFLEQQYLIGVILIRLGKYAVGIFQGDQILDSKSGSRYVKGRHKAGGTSQQRFARIRTKQIQELFNKVCSITTEKMTPFKKQLDYIFMGGEKHTILNFSKTCPFIQSMEDKIANRIISTREPSLRELLSTPSKVWGSEVKLFQWPDS
;
A
#
# COMPACT_ATOMS: atom_id res chain seq x y z
N MET A 1 -13.38 -6.23 -0.21
CA MET A 1 -12.57 -7.34 0.33
C MET A 1 -11.11 -7.10 0.00
N ARG A 2 -10.17 -7.68 0.79
CA ARG A 2 -8.74 -7.60 0.45
C ARG A 2 -8.26 -8.95 -0.09
N PHE A 3 -7.69 -8.94 -1.29
CA PHE A 3 -7.17 -10.13 -1.96
C PHE A 3 -5.64 -10.16 -1.85
N SER A 4 -5.08 -11.34 -1.54
CA SER A 4 -3.65 -11.60 -1.72
C SER A 4 -3.32 -11.64 -3.23
N LYS A 5 -2.04 -11.53 -3.57
CA LYS A 5 -1.55 -11.69 -4.95
C LYS A 5 -2.08 -12.97 -5.61
N GLN A 6 -1.97 -14.11 -4.92
CA GLN A 6 -2.46 -15.40 -5.42
C GLN A 6 -3.99 -15.42 -5.66
N LYS A 7 -4.76 -14.84 -4.72
CA LYS A 7 -6.21 -14.76 -4.88
C LYS A 7 -6.62 -13.87 -6.04
N LEU A 8 -5.83 -12.83 -6.30
CA LEU A 8 -6.06 -11.95 -7.44
C LEU A 8 -5.74 -12.65 -8.75
N PHE A 9 -4.64 -13.42 -8.85
CA PHE A 9 -4.36 -14.22 -10.04
C PHE A 9 -5.49 -15.19 -10.37
N ARG A 10 -6.05 -15.88 -9.36
CA ARG A 10 -7.23 -16.77 -9.55
C ARG A 10 -8.43 -16.01 -10.10
N LEU A 11 -8.67 -14.78 -9.62
CA LEU A 11 -9.75 -13.93 -10.16
C LEU A 11 -9.49 -13.62 -11.64
N LEU A 12 -8.25 -13.27 -12.00
CA LEU A 12 -7.87 -13.00 -13.38
C LEU A 12 -7.99 -14.26 -14.27
N ASP A 13 -7.65 -15.45 -13.74
CA ASP A 13 -7.83 -16.73 -14.45
C ASP A 13 -9.31 -16.98 -14.76
N ILE A 14 -10.21 -16.70 -13.80
CA ILE A 14 -11.65 -16.83 -14.01
C ILE A 14 -12.13 -15.83 -15.08
N LEU A 15 -11.62 -14.60 -15.05
CA LEU A 15 -11.98 -13.57 -16.04
C LEU A 15 -11.51 -13.94 -17.45
N ASP A 16 -10.33 -14.57 -17.59
CA ASP A 16 -9.79 -14.99 -18.88
C ASP A 16 -10.52 -16.21 -19.46
N THR A 17 -11.04 -17.10 -18.60
CA THR A 17 -11.68 -18.36 -19.06
C THR A 17 -13.16 -18.19 -19.41
N ASN A 18 -13.81 -17.17 -18.90
CA ASN A 18 -15.23 -16.94 -19.14
C ASN A 18 -15.44 -15.85 -20.20
N SER A 19 -16.28 -16.12 -21.18
CA SER A 19 -16.67 -15.13 -22.21
C SER A 19 -17.65 -14.14 -21.61
N PHE A 20 -17.17 -13.14 -20.90
CA PHE A 20 -17.98 -12.03 -20.41
C PHE A 20 -18.18 -11.02 -21.55
N ASN A 21 -19.18 -11.27 -22.39
CA ASN A 21 -19.56 -10.35 -23.46
C ASN A 21 -19.86 -8.96 -22.90
N GLU A 22 -19.53 -7.91 -23.63
CA GLU A 22 -19.79 -6.51 -23.27
C GLU A 22 -19.17 -6.04 -21.96
N THR A 23 -18.03 -6.62 -21.57
CA THR A 23 -17.28 -6.19 -20.38
C THR A 23 -16.03 -5.43 -20.81
N HIS A 24 -15.94 -4.17 -20.45
CA HIS A 24 -14.79 -3.30 -20.72
C HIS A 24 -13.77 -3.39 -19.59
N THR A 25 -12.51 -3.15 -19.93
CA THR A 25 -11.42 -3.03 -18.96
C THR A 25 -10.91 -1.60 -18.93
N PHE A 26 -10.95 -0.99 -17.75
CA PHE A 26 -10.43 0.35 -17.49
C PHE A 26 -9.27 0.28 -16.51
N MET A 27 -8.18 0.96 -16.82
CA MET A 27 -7.02 1.11 -15.95
C MET A 27 -6.69 2.59 -15.83
N VAL A 28 -6.96 3.16 -14.64
CA VAL A 28 -6.93 4.60 -14.44
C VAL A 28 -5.89 4.96 -13.38
N PRO A 29 -4.85 5.74 -13.73
CA PRO A 29 -3.88 6.24 -12.79
C PRO A 29 -4.48 7.15 -11.72
N LYS A 30 -3.75 7.31 -10.62
CA LYS A 30 -4.10 8.26 -9.57
C LYS A 30 -4.29 9.67 -10.14
N GLY A 31 -5.41 10.31 -9.78
CA GLY A 31 -5.70 11.70 -10.15
C GLY A 31 -6.02 11.92 -11.63
N TYR A 32 -6.20 10.85 -12.40
CA TYR A 32 -6.50 10.93 -13.83
C TYR A 32 -7.98 10.67 -14.15
N TRP A 33 -8.83 10.50 -13.13
CA TRP A 33 -10.22 10.05 -13.31
C TRP A 33 -11.06 10.99 -14.16
N GLU A 34 -11.11 12.27 -13.83
CA GLU A 34 -11.91 13.27 -14.56
C GLU A 34 -11.48 13.36 -16.03
N LYS A 35 -10.16 13.51 -16.25
CA LYS A 35 -9.60 13.56 -17.60
C LYS A 35 -9.85 12.27 -18.38
N PHE A 36 -9.78 11.12 -17.72
CA PHE A 36 -10.06 9.83 -18.34
C PHE A 36 -11.50 9.73 -18.84
N ILE A 37 -12.47 10.24 -18.07
CA ILE A 37 -13.87 10.35 -18.50
C ILE A 37 -13.99 11.30 -19.68
N GLU A 38 -13.39 12.49 -19.64
CA GLU A 38 -13.45 13.47 -20.72
C GLU A 38 -12.97 12.90 -22.05
N GLU A 39 -11.86 12.16 -22.03
CA GLU A 39 -11.22 11.54 -23.20
C GLU A 39 -11.89 10.23 -23.66
N SER A 40 -12.93 9.74 -22.98
CA SER A 40 -13.62 8.49 -23.28
C SER A 40 -14.70 8.70 -24.34
N ASP A 41 -15.02 7.65 -25.09
CA ASP A 41 -16.18 7.60 -25.96
C ASP A 41 -17.51 7.54 -25.16
N PRO A 42 -18.67 7.71 -25.80
CA PRO A 42 -19.96 7.74 -25.10
C PRO A 42 -20.26 6.46 -24.29
N ILE A 43 -19.92 5.28 -24.80
CA ILE A 43 -20.18 3.99 -24.14
C ILE A 43 -19.32 3.87 -22.89
N ASP A 44 -18.02 4.14 -23.02
CA ASP A 44 -17.09 4.13 -21.90
C ASP A 44 -17.48 5.16 -20.83
N LYS A 45 -17.96 6.36 -21.24
CA LYS A 45 -18.45 7.39 -20.31
C LYS A 45 -19.64 6.91 -19.48
N GLU A 46 -20.55 6.16 -20.07
CA GLU A 46 -21.70 5.60 -19.35
C GLU A 46 -21.21 4.65 -18.25
N PHE A 47 -20.32 3.71 -18.58
CA PHE A 47 -19.73 2.79 -17.60
C PHE A 47 -18.93 3.51 -16.52
N LEU A 48 -18.12 4.51 -16.88
CA LEU A 48 -17.33 5.27 -15.92
C LEU A 48 -18.17 6.08 -14.94
N ASN A 49 -19.27 6.69 -15.42
CA ASN A 49 -20.23 7.37 -14.57
C ASN A 49 -20.96 6.39 -13.63
N GLU A 50 -21.29 5.20 -14.11
CA GLU A 50 -21.87 4.16 -13.26
C GLU A 50 -20.87 3.70 -12.18
N ILE A 51 -19.59 3.50 -12.53
CA ILE A 51 -18.53 3.19 -11.57
C ILE A 51 -18.47 4.26 -10.48
N GLU A 52 -18.49 5.54 -10.85
CA GLU A 52 -18.43 6.64 -9.90
C GLU A 52 -19.64 6.65 -8.95
N ASN A 53 -20.84 6.46 -9.48
CA ASN A 53 -22.07 6.40 -8.71
C ASN A 53 -22.09 5.21 -7.73
N MET A 54 -21.66 4.03 -8.17
CA MET A 54 -21.69 2.82 -7.34
C MET A 54 -20.55 2.76 -6.33
N ALA A 55 -19.39 3.26 -6.69
CA ALA A 55 -18.18 3.12 -5.92
C ALA A 55 -17.92 4.30 -4.96
N GLY A 56 -18.49 5.45 -5.25
CA GLY A 56 -18.36 6.70 -4.50
C GLY A 56 -17.01 7.39 -4.70
N SER A 57 -16.94 8.67 -4.37
CA SER A 57 -15.77 9.54 -4.58
C SER A 57 -14.45 9.03 -3.95
N LYS A 58 -14.52 8.19 -2.93
CA LYS A 58 -13.32 7.62 -2.31
C LYS A 58 -12.49 6.72 -3.23
N ILE A 59 -13.09 6.18 -4.28
CA ILE A 59 -12.42 5.26 -5.20
C ILE A 59 -11.74 6.03 -6.32
N THR A 60 -12.37 7.09 -6.80
CA THR A 60 -11.78 7.99 -7.79
C THR A 60 -10.57 8.74 -7.24
N THR A 61 -10.47 8.87 -5.90
CA THR A 61 -9.33 9.46 -5.20
C THR A 61 -8.29 8.44 -4.72
N SER A 62 -8.31 7.22 -5.24
CA SER A 62 -7.35 6.17 -4.85
C SER A 62 -5.90 6.65 -4.97
N ALA A 63 -5.07 6.35 -3.96
CA ALA A 63 -3.66 6.71 -3.97
C ALA A 63 -2.83 5.94 -5.02
N THR A 64 -3.36 4.83 -5.54
CA THR A 64 -2.68 3.95 -6.51
C THR A 64 -3.38 3.87 -7.86
N GLY A 65 -4.50 4.58 -8.03
CA GLY A 65 -5.38 4.44 -9.18
C GLY A 65 -6.39 3.30 -8.99
N LEU A 66 -7.06 2.94 -10.06
CA LEU A 66 -8.05 1.85 -10.05
C LEU A 66 -8.03 1.06 -11.36
N ILE A 67 -8.50 -0.18 -11.27
CA ILE A 67 -8.76 -1.06 -12.40
C ILE A 67 -10.22 -1.50 -12.30
N ALA A 68 -10.96 -1.40 -13.39
CA ALA A 68 -12.33 -1.88 -13.44
C ALA A 68 -12.52 -2.86 -14.60
N PHE A 69 -13.23 -3.95 -14.31
CA PHE A 69 -13.87 -4.80 -15.30
C PHE A 69 -15.36 -4.50 -15.19
N TRP A 70 -15.92 -3.85 -16.22
CA TRP A 70 -17.22 -3.27 -16.12
C TRP A 70 -18.07 -3.50 -17.36
N GLY A 71 -19.26 -4.00 -17.16
CA GLY A 71 -20.22 -4.29 -18.21
C GLY A 71 -21.58 -4.69 -17.64
N ASN A 72 -22.48 -5.15 -18.50
CA ASN A 72 -23.85 -5.45 -18.09
C ASN A 72 -23.96 -6.56 -17.04
N PHE A 73 -23.08 -7.57 -17.09
CA PHE A 73 -23.11 -8.75 -16.21
C PHE A 73 -21.93 -8.84 -15.25
N THR A 74 -20.89 -8.02 -15.44
CA THR A 74 -19.67 -8.06 -14.63
C THR A 74 -19.33 -6.68 -14.13
N LYS A 75 -19.28 -6.48 -12.81
CA LYS A 75 -18.96 -5.20 -12.20
C LYS A 75 -17.96 -5.41 -11.06
N ILE A 76 -16.68 -5.30 -11.40
CA ILE A 76 -15.56 -5.55 -10.50
C ILE A 76 -14.67 -4.32 -10.48
N LEU A 77 -14.34 -3.85 -9.27
CA LEU A 77 -13.41 -2.77 -9.06
C LEU A 77 -12.23 -3.25 -8.23
N LEU A 78 -11.02 -2.92 -8.67
CA LEU A 78 -9.78 -3.31 -8.05
C LEU A 78 -8.91 -2.07 -7.80
N ILE A 79 -8.48 -1.90 -6.55
CA ILE A 79 -7.47 -0.92 -6.17
C ILE A 79 -6.14 -1.68 -6.01
N PRO A 80 -5.16 -1.43 -6.90
CA PRO A 80 -3.92 -2.18 -6.92
C PRO A 80 -3.00 -1.80 -5.75
N PRO A 81 -2.01 -2.65 -5.43
CA PRO A 81 -1.09 -2.40 -4.32
C PRO A 81 -0.08 -1.28 -4.60
N PHE A 82 0.23 -1.01 -5.86
CA PHE A 82 1.18 0.00 -6.33
C PHE A 82 0.52 0.94 -7.33
N PRO A 83 1.11 2.14 -7.56
CA PRO A 83 0.55 3.11 -8.49
C PRO A 83 0.49 2.60 -9.94
N ILE A 84 -0.65 2.82 -10.59
CA ILE A 84 -0.80 2.65 -12.03
C ILE A 84 -0.11 3.83 -12.72
N MET A 85 0.77 3.52 -13.68
CA MET A 85 1.57 4.52 -14.38
C MET A 85 1.00 4.93 -15.74
N LYS A 86 0.18 4.08 -16.37
CA LYS A 86 -0.41 4.33 -17.68
C LYS A 86 -1.91 4.07 -17.66
N ALA A 87 -2.67 5.03 -18.20
CA ALA A 87 -4.08 4.85 -18.44
C ALA A 87 -4.29 3.99 -19.69
N TYR A 88 -5.27 3.08 -19.63
CA TYR A 88 -5.77 2.45 -20.84
C TYR A 88 -7.21 1.94 -20.69
N ARG A 89 -7.84 1.70 -21.84
CA ARG A 89 -9.18 1.13 -21.97
C ARG A 89 -9.21 0.07 -23.05
N LYS A 90 -10.02 -0.96 -22.85
CA LYS A 90 -10.29 -2.03 -23.83
C LYS A 90 -11.77 -2.38 -23.81
N PRO A 91 -12.43 -2.56 -24.96
CA PRO A 91 -13.84 -2.96 -25.05
C PRO A 91 -14.04 -4.46 -24.80
N PHE A 92 -13.13 -5.09 -24.05
CA PHE A 92 -13.17 -6.49 -23.66
C PHE A 92 -12.34 -6.70 -22.39
N ILE A 93 -12.48 -7.85 -21.75
CA ILE A 93 -11.64 -8.24 -20.63
C ILE A 93 -10.19 -8.38 -21.09
N TYR A 94 -9.31 -7.63 -20.45
CA TYR A 94 -7.88 -7.65 -20.73
C TYR A 94 -7.08 -7.71 -19.42
N THR A 95 -6.57 -8.88 -19.09
CA THR A 95 -5.87 -9.14 -17.83
C THR A 95 -4.35 -9.06 -17.92
N SER A 96 -3.77 -9.15 -19.14
CA SER A 96 -2.32 -9.26 -19.34
C SER A 96 -1.53 -8.14 -18.68
N SER A 97 -1.91 -6.88 -18.88
CA SER A 97 -1.21 -5.74 -18.23
C SER A 97 -1.30 -5.77 -16.70
N ILE A 98 -2.38 -6.33 -16.16
CA ILE A 98 -2.56 -6.47 -14.71
C ILE A 98 -1.66 -7.59 -14.18
N ARG A 99 -1.51 -8.68 -14.94
CA ARG A 99 -0.59 -9.77 -14.62
C ARG A 99 0.84 -9.29 -14.63
N GLU A 100 1.29 -8.64 -15.70
CA GLU A 100 2.61 -8.02 -15.80
C GLU A 100 2.88 -7.08 -14.61
N PHE A 101 1.92 -6.25 -14.26
CA PHE A 101 2.00 -5.34 -13.13
C PHE A 101 2.17 -6.07 -11.78
N LEU A 102 1.45 -7.19 -11.58
CA LEU A 102 1.54 -7.99 -10.37
C LEU A 102 2.82 -8.85 -10.30
N GLU A 103 3.41 -9.18 -11.43
CA GLU A 103 4.64 -9.98 -11.54
C GLU A 103 5.91 -9.16 -11.35
N GLN A 104 5.80 -7.82 -11.34
CA GLN A 104 6.95 -6.96 -11.09
C GLN A 104 7.68 -7.34 -9.80
N GLN A 105 9.01 -7.37 -9.89
CA GLN A 105 9.88 -7.66 -8.76
C GLN A 105 10.38 -6.35 -8.12
N TYR A 106 9.46 -5.55 -7.56
CA TYR A 106 9.82 -4.28 -6.93
C TYR A 106 10.80 -4.49 -5.79
N LEU A 107 11.78 -3.60 -5.69
CA LEU A 107 12.68 -3.51 -4.56
C LEU A 107 12.03 -2.62 -3.48
N ILE A 108 11.66 -3.21 -2.36
CA ILE A 108 10.80 -2.59 -1.35
C ILE A 108 11.52 -2.49 -0.02
N GLY A 109 11.61 -1.27 0.51
CA GLY A 109 11.97 -1.04 1.90
C GLY A 109 10.75 -1.15 2.81
N VAL A 110 10.88 -1.83 3.92
CA VAL A 110 9.81 -1.95 4.94
C VAL A 110 10.33 -1.51 6.29
N ILE A 111 9.59 -0.60 6.96
CA ILE A 111 9.89 -0.11 8.30
C ILE A 111 8.67 -0.33 9.18
N LEU A 112 8.77 -1.28 10.10
CA LEU A 112 7.75 -1.51 11.12
C LEU A 112 8.20 -0.86 12.42
N ILE A 113 7.41 0.06 12.97
CA ILE A 113 7.75 0.76 14.20
C ILE A 113 6.54 0.92 15.11
N ARG A 114 6.68 0.51 16.36
CA ARG A 114 5.80 0.83 17.47
C ARG A 114 6.65 1.25 18.68
N LEU A 115 6.04 1.94 19.63
CA LEU A 115 6.79 2.36 20.82
C LEU A 115 7.33 1.13 21.58
N GLY A 116 8.65 1.00 21.59
CA GLY A 116 9.38 -0.11 22.20
C GLY A 116 9.95 -1.16 21.25
N LYS A 117 9.41 -1.31 20.03
CA LYS A 117 9.86 -2.33 19.07
C LYS A 117 9.91 -1.81 17.64
N TYR A 118 10.82 -2.38 16.86
CA TYR A 118 10.99 -2.07 15.43
C TYR A 118 11.47 -3.28 14.63
N ALA A 119 11.21 -3.25 13.32
CA ALA A 119 11.83 -4.13 12.34
C ALA A 119 11.98 -3.36 11.02
N VAL A 120 13.14 -3.48 10.40
CA VAL A 120 13.48 -2.87 9.11
C VAL A 120 13.92 -3.99 8.17
N GLY A 121 13.48 -3.96 6.92
CA GLY A 121 13.90 -4.95 5.93
C GLY A 121 13.82 -4.44 4.51
N ILE A 122 14.57 -5.10 3.63
CA ILE A 122 14.59 -4.91 2.20
C ILE A 122 14.10 -6.18 1.54
N PHE A 123 13.21 -6.05 0.58
CA PHE A 123 12.63 -7.17 -0.17
C PHE A 123 12.77 -6.94 -1.66
N GLN A 124 13.10 -7.99 -2.39
CA GLN A 124 12.94 -8.08 -3.84
C GLN A 124 11.71 -8.95 -4.11
N GLY A 125 10.61 -8.31 -4.56
CA GLY A 125 9.33 -8.98 -4.60
C GLY A 125 8.86 -9.41 -3.20
N ASP A 126 8.83 -10.71 -2.95
CA ASP A 126 8.50 -11.32 -1.65
C ASP A 126 9.71 -11.90 -0.89
N GLN A 127 10.88 -11.89 -1.51
CA GLN A 127 12.12 -12.39 -0.91
C GLN A 127 12.83 -11.31 -0.08
N ILE A 128 13.22 -11.66 1.14
CA ILE A 128 13.99 -10.76 2.00
C ILE A 128 15.48 -10.79 1.62
N LEU A 129 16.06 -9.62 1.38
CA LEU A 129 17.47 -9.46 1.08
C LEU A 129 18.29 -9.12 2.32
N ASP A 130 17.79 -8.25 3.17
CA ASP A 130 18.45 -7.85 4.41
C ASP A 130 17.39 -7.39 5.44
N SER A 131 17.72 -7.54 6.72
CA SER A 131 16.82 -7.10 7.78
C SER A 131 17.51 -6.88 9.12
N LYS A 132 16.85 -6.08 9.96
CA LYS A 132 17.19 -5.90 11.36
C LYS A 132 15.93 -5.68 12.17
N SER A 133 15.77 -6.40 13.26
CA SER A 133 14.70 -6.15 14.24
C SER A 133 15.31 -5.94 15.63
N GLY A 134 14.54 -5.29 16.49
CA GLY A 134 15.00 -5.07 17.86
C GLY A 134 13.98 -4.31 18.71
N SER A 135 14.40 -4.02 19.92
CA SER A 135 13.61 -3.27 20.89
C SER A 135 14.41 -2.15 21.52
N ARG A 136 13.72 -1.11 21.97
CA ARG A 136 14.25 -0.08 22.86
C ARG A 136 13.15 0.33 23.81
N TYR A 137 13.38 0.18 25.09
CA TYR A 137 12.36 0.45 26.10
C TYR A 137 11.82 1.89 26.01
N VAL A 138 10.51 2.00 26.00
CA VAL A 138 9.77 3.26 26.10
C VAL A 138 8.72 3.12 27.20
N LYS A 139 8.83 3.95 28.22
CA LYS A 139 7.92 3.92 29.37
C LYS A 139 6.47 4.15 28.94
N GLY A 140 5.53 3.40 29.50
CA GLY A 140 4.10 3.59 29.30
C GLY A 140 3.61 5.00 29.71
N ARG A 141 2.41 5.37 29.28
CA ARG A 141 1.75 6.60 29.78
C ARG A 141 1.31 6.38 31.23
N HIS A 142 1.74 7.26 32.13
CA HIS A 142 1.20 7.32 33.49
C HIS A 142 -0.03 8.25 33.53
N LYS A 143 -1.10 7.78 34.16
CA LYS A 143 -2.32 8.56 34.34
C LYS A 143 -2.34 9.38 35.66
N ALA A 144 -1.32 9.23 36.52
CA ALA A 144 -1.23 9.96 37.77
C ALA A 144 -0.93 11.45 37.51
N GLY A 145 -1.62 12.34 38.18
CA GLY A 145 -1.43 13.79 38.11
C GLY A 145 -0.26 14.28 38.98
N GLY A 146 0.10 15.57 38.83
CA GLY A 146 1.11 16.27 39.62
C GLY A 146 2.49 16.41 38.99
N THR A 147 3.46 16.98 39.75
CA THR A 147 4.84 17.29 39.28
C THR A 147 5.57 16.08 38.74
N SER A 148 5.32 14.89 39.27
CA SER A 148 5.87 13.62 38.78
C SER A 148 5.44 13.29 37.33
N GLN A 149 4.25 13.71 36.93
CA GLN A 149 3.75 13.48 35.56
C GLN A 149 4.61 14.19 34.50
N GLN A 150 4.99 15.44 34.75
CA GLN A 150 5.84 16.20 33.81
C GLN A 150 7.22 15.57 33.68
N ARG A 151 7.82 15.11 34.80
CA ARG A 151 9.09 14.40 34.78
C ARG A 151 9.00 13.09 33.93
N PHE A 152 7.97 12.30 34.16
CA PHE A 152 7.75 11.07 33.42
C PHE A 152 7.44 11.32 31.93
N ALA A 153 6.71 12.38 31.60
CA ALA A 153 6.47 12.79 30.22
C ALA A 153 7.79 13.14 29.50
N ARG A 154 8.67 13.92 30.14
CA ARG A 154 9.99 14.28 29.59
C ARG A 154 10.87 13.03 29.35
N ILE A 155 10.94 12.11 30.33
CA ILE A 155 11.69 10.86 30.20
C ILE A 155 11.14 10.05 29.01
N ARG A 156 9.83 9.92 28.89
CA ARG A 156 9.19 9.20 27.81
C ARG A 156 9.48 9.84 26.46
N THR A 157 9.40 11.17 26.33
CA THR A 157 9.73 11.89 25.10
C THR A 157 11.18 11.62 24.68
N LYS A 158 12.13 11.67 25.62
CA LYS A 158 13.54 11.34 25.37
C LYS A 158 13.70 9.90 24.87
N GLN A 159 13.03 8.94 25.50
CA GLN A 159 13.09 7.52 25.10
C GLN A 159 12.49 7.28 23.71
N ILE A 160 11.42 8.00 23.34
CA ILE A 160 10.84 7.95 21.99
C ILE A 160 11.84 8.51 20.98
N GLN A 161 12.48 9.64 21.27
CA GLN A 161 13.49 10.21 20.38
C GLN A 161 14.69 9.27 20.19
N GLU A 162 15.16 8.63 21.24
CA GLU A 162 16.24 7.64 21.19
C GLU A 162 15.84 6.39 20.37
N LEU A 163 14.57 5.95 20.47
CA LEU A 163 14.03 4.90 19.61
C LEU A 163 14.06 5.33 18.14
N PHE A 164 13.56 6.53 17.83
CA PHE A 164 13.53 7.05 16.48
C PHE A 164 14.93 7.20 15.88
N ASN A 165 15.89 7.73 16.63
CA ASN A 165 17.28 7.84 16.21
C ASN A 165 17.88 6.46 15.90
N LYS A 166 17.61 5.46 16.76
CA LYS A 166 18.07 4.08 16.53
C LYS A 166 17.47 3.47 15.28
N VAL A 167 16.15 3.62 15.09
CA VAL A 167 15.46 3.10 13.89
C VAL A 167 15.94 3.82 12.64
N CYS A 168 16.15 5.13 12.70
CA CYS A 168 16.69 5.91 11.57
C CYS A 168 18.10 5.46 11.20
N SER A 169 18.98 5.27 12.15
CA SER A 169 20.33 4.73 11.92
C SER A 169 20.30 3.37 11.21
N ILE A 170 19.45 2.45 11.68
CA ILE A 170 19.28 1.12 11.07
C ILE A 170 18.65 1.22 9.68
N THR A 171 17.66 2.08 9.50
CA THR A 171 17.03 2.32 8.19
C THR A 171 18.07 2.83 7.19
N THR A 172 18.89 3.80 7.59
CA THR A 172 19.97 4.34 6.76
C THR A 172 20.99 3.26 6.42
N GLU A 173 21.47 2.51 7.42
CA GLU A 173 22.43 1.42 7.23
C GLU A 173 21.93 0.39 6.21
N LYS A 174 20.67 -0.09 6.38
CA LYS A 174 20.11 -1.16 5.57
C LYS A 174 19.67 -0.70 4.16
N MET A 175 19.17 0.53 4.04
CA MET A 175 18.59 1.01 2.78
C MET A 175 19.57 1.79 1.91
N THR A 176 20.68 2.34 2.46
CA THR A 176 21.67 3.09 1.68
C THR A 176 22.26 2.29 0.51
N PRO A 177 22.63 1.00 0.67
CA PRO A 177 23.16 0.21 -0.44
C PRO A 177 22.17 0.10 -1.63
N PHE A 178 20.90 0.18 -1.34
CA PHE A 178 19.81 0.02 -2.31
C PHE A 178 19.15 1.33 -2.72
N LYS A 179 19.60 2.48 -2.22
CA LYS A 179 18.92 3.78 -2.31
C LYS A 179 18.47 4.14 -3.74
N LYS A 180 19.32 3.90 -4.73
CA LYS A 180 19.01 4.21 -6.14
C LYS A 180 17.99 3.25 -6.76
N GLN A 181 17.97 2.02 -6.29
CA GLN A 181 17.17 0.91 -6.84
C GLN A 181 15.82 0.73 -6.12
N LEU A 182 15.68 1.27 -4.89
CA LEU A 182 14.42 1.21 -4.16
C LEU A 182 13.27 1.79 -4.98
N ASP A 183 12.23 1.01 -5.21
CA ASP A 183 11.01 1.44 -5.86
C ASP A 183 10.05 2.09 -4.85
N TYR A 184 9.85 1.42 -3.71
CA TYR A 184 8.90 1.87 -2.69
C TYR A 184 9.42 1.65 -1.27
N ILE A 185 8.97 2.51 -0.36
CA ILE A 185 9.16 2.35 1.08
C ILE A 185 7.80 2.27 1.76
N PHE A 186 7.53 1.16 2.43
CA PHE A 186 6.33 0.98 3.23
C PHE A 186 6.62 1.12 4.71
N MET A 187 5.76 1.83 5.41
CA MET A 187 5.83 1.95 6.85
C MET A 187 4.64 1.27 7.51
N GLY A 188 4.88 0.61 8.63
CA GLY A 188 3.85 -0.09 9.41
C GLY A 188 3.91 0.23 10.90
N GLY A 189 2.74 0.33 11.53
CA GLY A 189 2.61 0.64 12.95
C GLY A 189 1.46 1.60 13.26
N GLU A 190 1.58 2.32 14.39
CA GLU A 190 0.62 3.35 14.77
C GLU A 190 0.87 4.64 13.95
N LYS A 191 -0.19 5.22 13.38
CA LYS A 191 -0.12 6.39 12.48
C LYS A 191 0.70 7.55 13.07
N HIS A 192 0.45 7.93 14.33
CA HIS A 192 1.18 9.02 14.99
C HIS A 192 2.66 8.70 15.19
N THR A 193 3.00 7.45 15.51
CA THR A 193 4.39 7.00 15.67
C THR A 193 5.13 7.09 14.33
N ILE A 194 4.50 6.63 13.24
CA ILE A 194 5.07 6.69 11.90
C ILE A 194 5.28 8.13 11.44
N LEU A 195 4.27 8.99 11.56
CA LEU A 195 4.37 10.40 11.16
C LEU A 195 5.46 11.15 11.92
N ASN A 196 5.61 10.90 13.22
CA ASN A 196 6.66 11.52 14.03
C ASN A 196 8.05 10.97 13.67
N PHE A 197 8.16 9.68 13.42
CA PHE A 197 9.41 9.06 12.95
C PHE A 197 9.84 9.64 11.60
N SER A 198 8.93 9.75 10.63
CA SER A 198 9.24 10.31 9.31
C SER A 198 9.78 11.74 9.39
N LYS A 199 9.24 12.57 10.29
CA LYS A 199 9.71 13.94 10.53
C LYS A 199 11.09 14.01 11.18
N THR A 200 11.53 12.96 11.85
CA THR A 200 12.80 12.93 12.59
C THR A 200 13.92 12.17 11.86
N CYS A 201 13.61 11.43 10.80
CA CYS A 201 14.60 10.64 10.07
C CYS A 201 14.98 11.29 8.73
N PRO A 202 16.18 11.91 8.61
CA PRO A 202 16.62 12.58 7.38
C PRO A 202 16.67 11.65 6.18
N PHE A 203 17.00 10.37 6.36
CA PHE A 203 16.98 9.40 5.27
C PHE A 203 15.58 9.27 4.68
N ILE A 204 14.55 9.13 5.53
CA ILE A 204 13.16 9.01 5.09
C ILE A 204 12.69 10.29 4.40
N GLN A 205 13.07 11.47 4.91
CA GLN A 205 12.77 12.75 4.26
C GLN A 205 13.40 12.84 2.86
N SER A 206 14.63 12.33 2.69
CA SER A 206 15.30 12.30 1.39
C SER A 206 14.73 11.29 0.39
N MET A 207 13.75 10.47 0.80
CA MET A 207 13.11 9.43 0.00
C MET A 207 11.58 9.58 -0.02
N GLU A 208 11.08 10.80 0.21
CA GLU A 208 9.65 11.09 0.35
C GLU A 208 8.83 10.66 -0.88
N ASP A 209 9.40 10.82 -2.07
CA ASP A 209 8.82 10.40 -3.36
C ASP A 209 8.58 8.88 -3.47
N LYS A 210 9.33 8.09 -2.71
CA LYS A 210 9.23 6.61 -2.70
C LYS A 210 8.37 6.06 -1.57
N ILE A 211 7.91 6.92 -0.66
CA ILE A 211 7.07 6.49 0.46
C ILE A 211 5.66 6.18 -0.02
N ALA A 212 5.25 4.92 0.17
CA ALA A 212 3.89 4.50 -0.13
C ALA A 212 2.86 5.21 0.78
N ASN A 213 1.80 5.74 0.20
CA ASN A 213 0.72 6.45 0.92
C ASN A 213 -0.16 5.53 1.80
N ARG A 214 0.28 4.29 2.00
CA ARG A 214 -0.44 3.27 2.75
C ARG A 214 0.36 2.78 3.95
N ILE A 215 -0.23 2.88 5.14
CA ILE A 215 0.35 2.34 6.37
C ILE A 215 -0.01 0.85 6.49
N ILE A 216 1.00 0.01 6.70
CA ILE A 216 0.81 -1.43 6.93
C ILE A 216 0.36 -1.65 8.36
N SER A 217 -0.76 -2.37 8.52
CA SER A 217 -1.20 -2.80 9.84
C SER A 217 -0.21 -3.81 10.43
N THR A 218 0.36 -3.48 11.57
CA THR A 218 1.22 -4.39 12.36
C THR A 218 0.82 -4.37 13.82
N ARG A 219 0.77 -5.54 14.45
CA ARG A 219 0.50 -5.66 15.89
C ARG A 219 1.77 -5.39 16.69
N GLU A 220 2.85 -6.10 16.35
CA GLU A 220 4.10 -6.04 17.06
C GLU A 220 5.28 -6.19 16.09
N PRO A 221 6.10 -5.12 15.87
CA PRO A 221 7.28 -5.21 15.01
C PRO A 221 8.23 -6.30 15.49
N SER A 222 8.48 -7.28 14.62
CA SER A 222 9.40 -8.40 14.85
C SER A 222 9.88 -8.92 13.49
N LEU A 223 10.90 -9.77 13.47
CA LEU A 223 11.34 -10.44 12.24
C LEU A 223 10.19 -11.27 11.62
N ARG A 224 9.43 -12.00 12.43
CA ARG A 224 8.28 -12.78 11.96
C ARG A 224 7.23 -11.90 11.29
N GLU A 225 6.89 -10.77 11.92
CA GLU A 225 5.92 -9.82 11.37
C GLU A 225 6.46 -9.19 10.08
N LEU A 226 7.75 -8.86 10.03
CA LEU A 226 8.43 -8.32 8.86
C LEU A 226 8.36 -9.31 7.69
N LEU A 227 8.66 -10.60 7.91
CA LEU A 227 8.57 -11.64 6.89
C LEU A 227 7.15 -11.88 6.36
N SER A 228 6.13 -11.54 7.13
CA SER A 228 4.73 -11.59 6.69
C SER A 228 4.29 -10.35 5.88
N THR A 229 5.13 -9.31 5.83
CA THR A 229 4.78 -8.02 5.23
C THR A 229 4.54 -8.08 3.71
N PRO A 230 5.29 -8.86 2.90
CA PRO A 230 5.03 -8.94 1.47
C PRO A 230 3.57 -9.28 1.14
N SER A 231 2.95 -10.22 1.84
CA SER A 231 1.54 -10.56 1.62
C SER A 231 0.58 -9.38 1.87
N LYS A 232 0.94 -8.47 2.78
CA LYS A 232 0.18 -7.24 3.06
C LYS A 232 0.47 -6.15 2.04
N VAL A 233 1.72 -6.03 1.59
CA VAL A 233 2.14 -5.06 0.57
C VAL A 233 1.48 -5.37 -0.77
N TRP A 234 1.53 -6.62 -1.22
CA TRP A 234 0.93 -7.06 -2.48
C TRP A 234 -0.59 -7.22 -2.45
N GLY A 235 -1.22 -6.97 -1.30
CA GLY A 235 -2.68 -7.09 -1.16
C GLY A 235 -3.42 -5.97 -1.89
N SER A 236 -4.35 -6.35 -2.76
CA SER A 236 -5.26 -5.46 -3.50
C SER A 236 -6.62 -5.37 -2.80
N GLU A 237 -7.28 -4.22 -2.89
CA GLU A 237 -8.67 -4.12 -2.50
C GLU A 237 -9.56 -4.46 -3.70
N VAL A 238 -10.50 -5.38 -3.52
CA VAL A 238 -11.45 -5.79 -4.57
C VAL A 238 -12.87 -5.55 -4.07
N LYS A 239 -13.67 -4.88 -4.89
CA LYS A 239 -15.11 -4.73 -4.72
C LYS A 239 -15.81 -5.46 -5.86
N LEU A 240 -16.64 -6.41 -5.51
CA LEU A 240 -17.53 -7.13 -6.42
C LEU A 240 -18.91 -6.53 -6.26
N PHE A 241 -19.41 -5.88 -7.28
CA PHE A 241 -20.76 -5.32 -7.32
C PHE A 241 -21.73 -6.26 -8.03
N GLN A 242 -21.24 -6.89 -9.09
CA GLN A 242 -21.99 -7.88 -9.84
C GLN A 242 -21.00 -8.94 -10.37
N TRP A 243 -21.40 -10.19 -10.24
CA TRP A 243 -20.70 -11.35 -10.79
C TRP A 243 -21.71 -12.11 -11.66
N PRO A 244 -21.35 -12.51 -12.88
CA PRO A 244 -22.26 -13.31 -13.68
C PRO A 244 -22.54 -14.62 -12.94
N ASP A 245 -23.81 -14.93 -12.78
CA ASP A 245 -24.24 -16.21 -12.26
C ASP A 245 -23.71 -17.31 -13.19
N SER A 246 -23.04 -18.30 -12.61
CA SER A 246 -22.47 -19.47 -13.29
C SER A 246 -23.56 -20.40 -13.81
#